data_26987cf43b87ffccdc40a99c1558b20e
#
_entry.id   26987cf43b87ffccdc40a99c1558b20e
#
_cell.length_a   1.000
_cell.length_b   1.000
_cell.length_c   1.000
_cell.angle_alpha   90.00
_cell.angle_beta   90.00
_cell.angle_gamma   90.00
#
_symmetry.space_group_name_H-M   'P 1'
#
loop_
_entity.id
_entity.type
_entity.pdbx_description
1 polymer ?
#
loop_
_entity_poly.entity_id
_entity_poly.type
_entity_poly.pdbx_seq_one_letter_code
_entity_poly.pdbx_strand_id
1 'polypeptide(L)'
;SAMQYVLLARMKRASFRLAFESEFSVTDIAFEAQFESLEAFTRAFSRIFGQTPSQFRNQPEWRSWHSKYEYHPPITGESVMDVQIVDFEKREVALIEHKGSPRLVYETAAKFINWRKLTGLSPIKTSETFGIPHSDPSDTPDDQFQFDICGSHEGEVPSNAYGIKSGTIPSGRCAMAVHKGSHDSIGDTVYHLYQKWLPNSEEELRDYPCYFRYLNFVHEVNECELLTEIYLPIK
;
A
#
# COMPACT_ATOMS: atom_id res chain seq x y z
N SER A 1 -19.50 17.09 -1.57
CA SER A 1 -20.77 16.37 -1.81
C SER A 1 -20.48 14.89 -2.03
N ALA A 2 -21.48 14.02 -1.82
CA ALA A 2 -21.35 12.57 -2.06
C ALA A 2 -20.87 12.25 -3.48
N MET A 3 -21.38 12.98 -4.49
CA MET A 3 -20.93 12.82 -5.87
C MET A 3 -19.46 13.17 -6.09
N GLN A 4 -18.95 14.17 -5.38
CA GLN A 4 -17.52 14.52 -5.45
C GLN A 4 -16.66 13.43 -4.82
N TYR A 5 -17.09 12.85 -3.72
CA TYR A 5 -16.40 11.72 -3.08
C TYR A 5 -16.32 10.50 -4.03
N VAL A 6 -17.45 10.13 -4.65
CA VAL A 6 -17.48 9.02 -5.62
C VAL A 6 -16.56 9.29 -6.81
N LEU A 7 -16.54 10.53 -7.31
CA LEU A 7 -15.64 10.90 -8.40
C LEU A 7 -14.18 10.75 -7.99
N LEU A 8 -13.81 11.25 -6.81
CA LEU A 8 -12.43 11.16 -6.31
C LEU A 8 -12.00 9.69 -6.08
N ALA A 9 -12.88 8.85 -5.56
CA ALA A 9 -12.59 7.42 -5.37
C ALA A 9 -12.35 6.71 -6.72
N ARG A 10 -13.19 6.97 -7.73
CA ARG A 10 -12.98 6.43 -9.09
C ARG A 10 -11.68 6.92 -9.71
N MET A 11 -11.35 8.20 -9.54
CA MET A 11 -10.10 8.79 -10.03
C MET A 11 -8.87 8.25 -9.31
N LYS A 12 -8.97 7.97 -8.00
CA LYS A 12 -7.92 7.31 -7.22
C LYS A 12 -7.59 5.94 -7.80
N ARG A 13 -8.60 5.10 -8.01
CA ARG A 13 -8.43 3.79 -8.62
C ARG A 13 -7.85 3.88 -10.05
N ALA A 14 -8.39 4.76 -10.88
CA ALA A 14 -7.89 4.98 -12.23
C ALA A 14 -6.42 5.41 -12.27
N SER A 15 -5.99 6.26 -11.33
CA SER A 15 -4.59 6.71 -11.22
C SER A 15 -3.65 5.55 -10.86
N PHE A 16 -4.04 4.65 -9.96
CA PHE A 16 -3.26 3.45 -9.65
C PHE A 16 -3.17 2.50 -10.85
N ARG A 17 -4.27 2.29 -11.58
CA ARG A 17 -4.25 1.47 -12.80
C ARG A 17 -3.35 2.07 -13.87
N LEU A 18 -3.41 3.38 -14.07
CA LEU A 18 -2.49 4.08 -14.99
C LEU A 18 -1.02 3.86 -14.61
N ALA A 19 -0.69 3.98 -13.33
CA ALA A 19 0.68 3.91 -12.86
C ALA A 19 1.25 2.48 -12.82
N PHE A 20 0.41 1.48 -12.51
CA PHE A 20 0.89 0.13 -12.20
C PHE A 20 0.50 -0.94 -13.22
N GLU A 21 -0.47 -0.69 -14.07
CA GLU A 21 -0.98 -1.66 -15.05
C GLU A 21 -0.84 -1.15 -16.48
N SER A 22 0.32 -1.36 -17.06
CA SER A 22 0.64 -0.91 -18.42
C SER A 22 -0.11 -1.67 -19.53
N GLU A 23 -0.65 -2.85 -19.21
CA GLU A 23 -1.40 -3.71 -20.14
C GLU A 23 -2.78 -3.15 -20.53
N PHE A 24 -3.36 -2.29 -19.70
CA PHE A 24 -4.65 -1.66 -20.01
C PHE A 24 -4.47 -0.34 -20.75
N SER A 25 -5.27 -0.10 -21.79
CA SER A 25 -5.26 1.19 -22.46
C SER A 25 -5.86 2.30 -21.58
N VAL A 26 -5.50 3.56 -21.88
CA VAL A 26 -6.12 4.71 -21.19
C VAL A 26 -7.63 4.73 -21.42
N THR A 27 -8.08 4.25 -22.58
CA THR A 27 -9.50 4.16 -22.95
C THR A 27 -10.23 3.13 -22.09
N ASP A 28 -9.63 1.95 -21.87
CA ASP A 28 -10.22 0.92 -21.03
C ASP A 28 -10.39 1.42 -19.59
N ILE A 29 -9.35 2.09 -19.06
CA ILE A 29 -9.37 2.67 -17.72
C ILE A 29 -10.43 3.79 -17.62
N ALA A 30 -10.62 4.59 -18.67
CA ALA A 30 -11.64 5.63 -18.70
C ALA A 30 -13.06 5.03 -18.60
N PHE A 31 -13.34 3.98 -19.35
CA PHE A 31 -14.66 3.31 -19.31
C PHE A 31 -14.88 2.57 -17.99
N GLU A 32 -13.86 1.91 -17.45
CA GLU A 32 -13.95 1.28 -16.13
C GLU A 32 -14.19 2.31 -15.02
N ALA A 33 -13.57 3.49 -15.11
CA ALA A 33 -13.87 4.62 -14.24
C ALA A 33 -15.24 5.26 -14.49
N GLN A 34 -16.08 4.62 -15.32
CA GLN A 34 -17.46 5.01 -15.65
C GLN A 34 -17.57 6.40 -16.32
N PHE A 35 -16.64 6.70 -17.22
CA PHE A 35 -16.75 7.84 -18.11
C PHE A 35 -17.33 7.43 -19.46
N GLU A 36 -18.17 8.29 -20.01
CA GLU A 36 -18.81 8.06 -21.32
C GLU A 36 -17.86 8.20 -22.51
N SER A 37 -16.72 8.89 -22.32
CA SER A 37 -15.70 9.06 -23.35
C SER A 37 -14.30 9.29 -22.75
N LEU A 38 -13.28 8.98 -23.55
CA LEU A 38 -11.88 9.24 -23.21
C LEU A 38 -11.61 10.74 -22.98
N GLU A 39 -12.27 11.60 -23.78
CA GLU A 39 -12.12 13.06 -23.64
C GLU A 39 -12.69 13.58 -22.32
N ALA A 40 -13.86 13.07 -21.89
CA ALA A 40 -14.47 13.42 -20.62
C ALA A 40 -13.58 12.99 -19.45
N PHE A 41 -13.06 11.76 -19.50
CA PHE A 41 -12.10 11.24 -18.51
C PHE A 41 -10.83 12.10 -18.48
N THR A 42 -10.21 12.37 -19.64
CA THR A 42 -8.97 13.15 -19.74
C THR A 42 -9.13 14.54 -19.15
N ARG A 43 -10.24 15.24 -19.45
CA ARG A 43 -10.54 16.56 -18.88
C ARG A 43 -10.71 16.51 -17.37
N ALA A 44 -11.45 15.52 -16.87
CA ALA A 44 -11.67 15.38 -15.43
C ALA A 44 -10.37 15.02 -14.70
N PHE A 45 -9.60 14.09 -15.23
CA PHE A 45 -8.31 13.65 -14.68
C PHE A 45 -7.31 14.81 -14.61
N SER A 46 -7.15 15.54 -15.73
CA SER A 46 -6.24 16.71 -15.79
C SER A 46 -6.65 17.82 -14.83
N ARG A 47 -7.96 18.06 -14.67
CA ARG A 47 -8.46 19.06 -13.71
C ARG A 47 -8.15 18.67 -12.26
N ILE A 48 -8.21 17.39 -11.92
CA ILE A 48 -7.98 16.89 -10.56
C ILE A 48 -6.48 16.83 -10.24
N PHE A 49 -5.67 16.24 -11.13
CA PHE A 49 -4.27 15.93 -10.87
C PHE A 49 -3.25 16.86 -11.53
N GLY A 50 -3.69 17.77 -12.40
CA GLY A 50 -2.78 18.67 -13.13
C GLY A 50 -2.01 18.00 -14.27
N GLN A 51 -2.19 16.70 -14.48
CA GLN A 51 -1.55 15.89 -15.53
C GLN A 51 -2.61 15.19 -16.37
N THR A 52 -2.33 14.99 -17.67
CA THR A 52 -3.15 14.08 -18.48
C THR A 52 -2.94 12.63 -18.03
N PRO A 53 -3.90 11.71 -18.29
CA PRO A 53 -3.73 10.30 -17.96
C PRO A 53 -2.45 9.68 -18.53
N SER A 54 -2.07 10.04 -19.77
CA SER A 54 -0.84 9.54 -20.39
C SER A 54 0.43 10.11 -19.75
N GLN A 55 0.42 11.39 -19.36
CA GLN A 55 1.53 11.98 -18.60
C GLN A 55 1.68 11.30 -17.25
N PHE A 56 0.58 11.12 -16.51
CA PHE A 56 0.57 10.43 -15.22
C PHE A 56 1.06 8.99 -15.34
N ARG A 57 0.66 8.25 -16.37
CA ARG A 57 1.16 6.89 -16.64
C ARG A 57 2.67 6.84 -16.77
N ASN A 58 3.25 7.79 -17.50
CA ASN A 58 4.69 7.81 -17.76
C ASN A 58 5.51 8.33 -16.58
N GLN A 59 5.01 9.33 -15.89
CA GLN A 59 5.67 10.00 -14.78
C GLN A 59 4.64 10.57 -13.79
N PRO A 60 4.16 9.75 -12.84
CA PRO A 60 3.17 10.19 -11.86
C PRO A 60 3.73 11.24 -10.91
N GLU A 61 3.02 12.35 -10.72
CA GLU A 61 3.32 13.39 -9.73
C GLU A 61 2.66 13.05 -8.38
N TRP A 62 3.23 12.09 -7.66
CA TRP A 62 2.67 11.56 -6.42
C TRP A 62 2.48 12.60 -5.32
N ARG A 63 3.35 13.63 -5.22
CA ARG A 63 3.20 14.70 -4.21
C ARG A 63 1.89 15.47 -4.40
N SER A 64 1.60 15.90 -5.62
CA SER A 64 0.35 16.61 -5.93
C SER A 64 -0.86 15.69 -5.86
N TRP A 65 -0.69 14.40 -6.17
CA TRP A 65 -1.72 13.38 -6.07
C TRP A 65 -2.17 13.20 -4.62
N HIS A 66 -1.24 12.99 -3.67
CA HIS A 66 -1.55 12.83 -2.24
C HIS A 66 -2.36 14.02 -1.69
N SER A 67 -2.04 15.25 -2.07
CA SER A 67 -2.76 16.43 -1.59
C SER A 67 -4.26 16.46 -1.92
N LYS A 68 -4.74 15.57 -2.82
CA LYS A 68 -6.16 15.46 -3.16
C LYS A 68 -6.93 14.50 -2.25
N TYR A 69 -6.22 13.67 -1.47
CA TYR A 69 -6.78 12.60 -0.66
C TYR A 69 -6.49 12.75 0.84
N GLU A 70 -6.06 13.91 1.29
CA GLU A 70 -5.78 14.21 2.72
C GLU A 70 -7.05 14.27 3.60
N TYR A 71 -8.20 13.81 3.09
CA TYR A 71 -9.42 13.74 3.89
C TYR A 71 -9.46 12.42 4.66
N HIS A 72 -9.25 12.51 5.98
CA HIS A 72 -9.53 11.42 6.90
C HIS A 72 -10.95 11.57 7.44
N PRO A 73 -11.90 10.69 7.09
CA PRO A 73 -13.20 10.69 7.75
C PRO A 73 -12.99 10.44 9.24
N PRO A 74 -13.70 11.14 10.14
CA PRO A 74 -13.64 10.82 11.54
C PRO A 74 -14.05 9.37 11.77
N ILE A 75 -13.29 8.64 12.58
CA ILE A 75 -13.64 7.28 12.99
C ILE A 75 -14.90 7.39 13.83
N THR A 76 -16.05 7.09 13.23
CA THR A 76 -17.32 7.01 13.95
C THR A 76 -17.52 5.57 14.40
N GLY A 77 -17.24 5.32 15.67
CA GLY A 77 -17.56 4.08 16.37
C GLY A 77 -16.36 3.32 16.89
N GLU A 78 -16.42 2.91 18.12
CA GLU A 78 -15.57 1.85 18.68
C GLU A 78 -15.96 0.53 17.99
N SER A 79 -15.40 0.24 16.84
CA SER A 79 -15.48 -1.12 16.33
C SER A 79 -14.59 -1.99 17.21
N VAL A 80 -15.18 -2.98 17.86
CA VAL A 80 -14.39 -4.03 18.51
C VAL A 80 -13.56 -4.70 17.42
N MET A 81 -12.26 -4.42 17.43
CA MET A 81 -11.33 -5.03 16.48
C MET A 81 -11.05 -6.45 16.94
N ASP A 82 -11.28 -7.41 16.07
CA ASP A 82 -10.91 -8.80 16.31
C ASP A 82 -9.39 -8.95 16.15
N VAL A 83 -8.71 -9.27 17.26
CA VAL A 83 -7.26 -9.51 17.28
C VAL A 83 -7.00 -10.98 17.59
N GLN A 84 -6.30 -11.66 16.72
CA GLN A 84 -5.98 -13.08 16.83
C GLN A 84 -4.49 -13.25 17.09
N ILE A 85 -4.13 -14.16 17.98
CA ILE A 85 -2.74 -14.59 18.14
C ILE A 85 -2.48 -15.73 17.16
N VAL A 86 -1.48 -15.53 16.29
CA VAL A 86 -1.13 -16.47 15.24
C VAL A 86 0.38 -16.75 15.23
N ASP A 87 0.75 -17.94 14.77
CA ASP A 87 2.14 -18.28 14.50
C ASP A 87 2.45 -17.95 13.02
N PHE A 88 3.22 -16.89 12.79
CA PHE A 88 3.67 -16.52 11.47
C PHE A 88 4.85 -17.39 11.05
N GLU A 89 4.77 -18.00 9.89
CA GLU A 89 5.89 -18.76 9.33
C GLU A 89 6.90 -17.83 8.66
N LYS A 90 8.20 -18.17 8.77
CA LYS A 90 9.28 -17.45 8.07
C LYS A 90 8.94 -17.23 6.59
N ARG A 91 9.17 -16.03 6.09
CA ARG A 91 9.10 -15.71 4.65
C ARG A 91 10.43 -15.17 4.16
N GLU A 92 10.97 -15.80 3.13
CA GLU A 92 12.03 -15.20 2.33
C GLU A 92 11.39 -14.23 1.34
N VAL A 93 12.01 -13.08 1.18
CA VAL A 93 11.45 -11.99 0.38
C VAL A 93 12.51 -11.31 -0.47
N ALA A 94 12.08 -10.83 -1.63
CA ALA A 94 12.74 -9.74 -2.32
C ALA A 94 12.22 -8.43 -1.74
N LEU A 95 13.07 -7.48 -1.40
CA LEU A 95 12.67 -6.20 -0.81
C LEU A 95 13.38 -5.02 -1.44
N ILE A 96 12.69 -3.89 -1.45
CA ILE A 96 13.24 -2.57 -1.75
C ILE A 96 12.99 -1.63 -0.57
N GLU A 97 14.04 -0.94 -0.14
CA GLU A 97 13.95 0.06 0.93
C GLU A 97 13.46 1.40 0.38
N HIS A 98 12.45 1.97 1.00
CA HIS A 98 12.07 3.36 0.81
C HIS A 98 12.65 4.21 1.93
N LYS A 99 13.37 5.28 1.57
CA LYS A 99 13.88 6.30 2.48
C LYS A 99 13.47 7.67 1.95
N GLY A 100 12.81 8.47 2.78
CA GLY A 100 12.33 9.79 2.38
C GLY A 100 10.83 9.97 2.65
N SER A 101 10.23 11.00 2.08
CA SER A 101 8.84 11.34 2.37
C SER A 101 7.87 10.15 2.19
N PRO A 102 6.99 9.87 3.17
CA PRO A 102 5.95 8.84 3.06
C PRO A 102 5.09 9.01 1.80
N ARG A 103 4.93 10.25 1.32
CA ARG A 103 4.16 10.59 0.11
C ARG A 103 4.80 10.06 -1.19
N LEU A 104 6.05 9.62 -1.13
CA LEU A 104 6.80 9.07 -2.28
C LEU A 104 6.94 7.54 -2.25
N VAL A 105 6.32 6.86 -1.29
CA VAL A 105 6.33 5.38 -1.20
C VAL A 105 5.85 4.75 -2.51
N TYR A 106 4.88 5.35 -3.20
CA TYR A 106 4.37 4.83 -4.48
C TYR A 106 5.38 4.90 -5.61
N GLU A 107 6.37 5.82 -5.58
CA GLU A 107 7.49 5.81 -6.55
C GLU A 107 8.38 4.58 -6.34
N THR A 108 8.63 4.23 -5.08
CA THR A 108 9.39 3.02 -4.74
C THR A 108 8.59 1.76 -5.06
N ALA A 109 7.28 1.76 -4.79
CA ALA A 109 6.39 0.67 -5.17
C ALA A 109 6.37 0.44 -6.69
N ALA A 110 6.33 1.51 -7.49
CA ALA A 110 6.38 1.42 -8.95
C ALA A 110 7.69 0.75 -9.43
N LYS A 111 8.84 1.08 -8.82
CA LYS A 111 10.13 0.43 -9.13
C LYS A 111 10.09 -1.06 -8.81
N PHE A 112 9.53 -1.44 -7.65
CA PHE A 112 9.41 -2.83 -7.25
C PHE A 112 8.47 -3.63 -8.16
N ILE A 113 7.30 -3.07 -8.49
CA ILE A 113 6.34 -3.66 -9.43
C ILE A 113 6.97 -3.87 -10.81
N ASN A 114 7.70 -2.85 -11.30
CA ASN A 114 8.36 -2.95 -12.60
C ASN A 114 9.44 -4.04 -12.61
N TRP A 115 10.24 -4.14 -11.56
CA TRP A 115 11.22 -5.21 -11.40
C TRP A 115 10.55 -6.59 -11.39
N ARG A 116 9.45 -6.78 -10.63
CA ARG A 116 8.67 -8.03 -10.60
C ARG A 116 8.18 -8.44 -11.99
N LYS A 117 7.68 -7.45 -12.76
CA LYS A 117 7.20 -7.68 -14.14
C LYS A 117 8.32 -8.06 -15.10
N LEU A 118 9.46 -7.38 -15.04
CA LEU A 118 10.59 -7.61 -15.95
C LEU A 118 11.33 -8.92 -15.68
N THR A 119 11.49 -9.28 -14.41
CA THR A 119 12.27 -10.46 -14.03
C THR A 119 11.43 -11.72 -13.91
N GLY A 120 10.12 -11.59 -13.68
CA GLY A 120 9.24 -12.70 -13.30
C GLY A 120 9.52 -13.24 -11.89
N LEU A 121 10.43 -12.63 -11.14
CA LEU A 121 10.69 -12.98 -9.75
C LEU A 121 9.62 -12.36 -8.83
N SER A 122 9.12 -13.11 -7.86
CA SER A 122 8.05 -12.68 -6.95
C SER A 122 6.81 -12.15 -7.71
N PRO A 123 6.15 -12.95 -8.59
CA PRO A 123 5.03 -12.46 -9.41
C PRO A 123 3.84 -12.03 -8.53
N ILE A 124 3.26 -10.87 -8.79
CA ILE A 124 2.19 -10.26 -7.95
C ILE A 124 1.02 -11.23 -7.73
N LYS A 125 0.64 -12.00 -8.75
CA LYS A 125 -0.53 -12.90 -8.69
C LYS A 125 -0.32 -14.15 -7.83
N THR A 126 0.92 -14.57 -7.60
CA THR A 126 1.25 -15.84 -6.93
C THR A 126 2.15 -15.67 -5.72
N SER A 127 2.64 -14.47 -5.47
CA SER A 127 3.51 -14.13 -4.33
C SER A 127 2.79 -13.22 -3.36
N GLU A 128 3.06 -13.40 -2.09
CA GLU A 128 2.59 -12.48 -1.04
C GLU A 128 3.31 -11.13 -1.17
N THR A 129 2.64 -10.06 -0.82
CA THR A 129 3.23 -8.71 -0.80
C THR A 129 3.12 -8.14 0.60
N PHE A 130 4.24 -7.60 1.10
CA PHE A 130 4.33 -7.06 2.46
C PHE A 130 4.82 -5.61 2.44
N GLY A 131 4.47 -4.87 3.48
CA GLY A 131 5.02 -3.58 3.83
C GLY A 131 5.54 -3.60 5.26
N ILE A 132 6.75 -3.08 5.49
CA ILE A 132 7.36 -3.06 6.82
C ILE A 132 7.71 -1.61 7.17
N PRO A 133 6.90 -0.92 7.99
CA PRO A 133 7.22 0.41 8.50
C PRO A 133 8.31 0.29 9.58
N HIS A 134 9.44 0.95 9.38
CA HIS A 134 10.51 1.08 10.38
C HIS A 134 10.37 2.35 11.21
N SER A 135 9.49 3.25 10.81
CA SER A 135 9.24 4.52 11.48
C SER A 135 7.78 4.94 11.32
N ASP A 136 7.28 5.69 12.31
CA ASP A 136 5.93 6.26 12.27
C ASP A 136 5.91 7.50 11.37
N PRO A 137 5.08 7.53 10.31
CA PRO A 137 5.01 8.70 9.42
C PRO A 137 4.46 9.95 10.10
N SER A 138 3.78 9.82 11.25
CA SER A 138 3.22 10.96 12.00
C SER A 138 4.27 11.66 12.87
N ASP A 139 5.27 10.92 13.36
CA ASP A 139 6.26 11.40 14.31
C ASP A 139 7.67 11.54 13.71
N THR A 140 7.89 10.97 12.52
CA THR A 140 9.20 10.94 11.88
C THR A 140 9.30 12.03 10.81
N PRO A 141 10.36 12.86 10.80
CA PRO A 141 10.61 13.78 9.69
C PRO A 141 10.65 13.07 8.34
N ASP A 142 10.09 13.70 7.32
CA ASP A 142 9.95 13.12 5.97
C ASP A 142 11.25 12.53 5.42
N ASP A 143 12.40 13.16 5.67
CA ASP A 143 13.71 12.72 5.18
C ASP A 143 14.29 11.53 5.96
N GLN A 144 13.71 11.18 7.11
CA GLN A 144 14.12 10.07 7.97
C GLN A 144 13.14 8.89 7.92
N PHE A 145 11.99 9.06 7.30
CA PHE A 145 11.00 7.98 7.19
C PHE A 145 11.56 6.80 6.39
N GLN A 146 11.31 5.59 6.91
CA GLN A 146 11.77 4.33 6.32
C GLN A 146 10.64 3.31 6.25
N PHE A 147 10.51 2.67 5.09
CA PHE A 147 9.50 1.68 4.80
C PHE A 147 10.02 0.66 3.78
N ASP A 148 9.91 -0.63 4.08
CA ASP A 148 10.29 -1.67 3.12
C ASP A 148 9.06 -2.20 2.38
N ILE A 149 9.21 -2.37 1.06
CA ILE A 149 8.22 -3.04 0.22
C ILE A 149 8.79 -4.39 -0.16
N CYS A 150 8.06 -5.46 0.18
CA CYS A 150 8.55 -6.81 0.04
C CYS A 150 7.58 -7.67 -0.80
N GLY A 151 8.13 -8.66 -1.48
CA GLY A 151 7.37 -9.72 -2.11
C GLY A 151 7.99 -11.07 -1.79
N SER A 152 7.17 -12.08 -1.44
CA SER A 152 7.70 -13.41 -1.15
C SER A 152 8.47 -13.95 -2.37
N HIS A 153 9.68 -14.46 -2.11
CA HIS A 153 10.57 -14.98 -3.13
C HIS A 153 11.55 -15.96 -2.50
N GLU A 154 11.56 -17.17 -2.98
CA GLU A 154 12.52 -18.19 -2.56
C GLU A 154 13.83 -18.05 -3.35
N GLY A 155 14.95 -18.08 -2.64
CA GLY A 155 16.26 -17.99 -3.21
C GLY A 155 16.86 -16.58 -3.23
N GLU A 156 18.05 -16.49 -3.81
CA GLU A 156 18.82 -15.25 -3.84
C GLU A 156 18.31 -14.29 -4.93
N VAL A 157 18.17 -13.02 -4.58
CA VAL A 157 17.85 -11.96 -5.55
C VAL A 157 19.13 -11.56 -6.26
N PRO A 158 19.23 -11.72 -7.59
CA PRO A 158 20.40 -11.32 -8.33
C PRO A 158 20.68 -9.81 -8.22
N SER A 159 21.96 -9.42 -8.34
CA SER A 159 22.34 -8.00 -8.41
C SER A 159 21.57 -7.29 -9.53
N ASN A 160 21.01 -6.14 -9.23
CA ASN A 160 20.12 -5.42 -10.14
C ASN A 160 20.22 -3.90 -9.96
N ALA A 161 19.81 -3.14 -10.99
CA ALA A 161 19.86 -1.69 -10.99
C ALA A 161 18.72 -1.03 -10.16
N TYR A 162 17.78 -1.81 -9.66
CA TYR A 162 16.62 -1.32 -8.87
C TYR A 162 16.93 -1.18 -7.38
N GLY A 163 18.06 -1.73 -6.89
CA GLY A 163 18.42 -1.76 -5.48
C GLY A 163 17.60 -2.78 -4.67
N ILE A 164 17.03 -3.77 -5.35
CA ILE A 164 16.26 -4.83 -4.70
C ILE A 164 17.21 -5.91 -4.19
N LYS A 165 16.98 -6.37 -2.98
CA LYS A 165 17.82 -7.34 -2.27
C LYS A 165 17.00 -8.45 -1.63
N SER A 166 17.65 -9.55 -1.29
CA SER A 166 17.05 -10.61 -0.49
C SER A 166 16.88 -10.16 0.96
N GLY A 167 15.80 -10.58 1.57
CA GLY A 167 15.51 -10.34 2.97
C GLY A 167 14.69 -11.46 3.59
N THR A 168 14.35 -11.32 4.85
CA THR A 168 13.58 -12.31 5.59
C THR A 168 12.63 -11.63 6.57
N ILE A 169 11.36 -12.06 6.57
CA ILE A 169 10.42 -11.80 7.66
C ILE A 169 10.50 -13.03 8.57
N PRO A 170 10.94 -12.88 9.84
CA PRO A 170 11.17 -14.02 10.72
C PRO A 170 9.86 -14.66 11.17
N SER A 171 9.89 -15.97 11.43
CA SER A 171 8.79 -16.68 12.08
C SER A 171 8.58 -16.24 13.52
N GLY A 172 7.42 -16.52 14.05
CA GLY A 172 7.11 -16.36 15.47
C GLY A 172 5.69 -15.89 15.72
N ARG A 173 5.33 -15.78 17.00
CA ARG A 173 4.00 -15.35 17.43
C ARG A 173 3.75 -13.90 17.03
N CYS A 174 2.56 -13.62 16.60
CA CYS A 174 2.10 -12.28 16.25
C CYS A 174 0.66 -12.07 16.70
N ALA A 175 0.35 -10.89 17.18
CA ALA A 175 -1.03 -10.42 17.24
C ALA A 175 -1.40 -9.91 15.85
N MET A 176 -2.44 -10.49 15.24
CA MET A 176 -2.89 -10.17 13.90
C MET A 176 -4.28 -9.54 13.93
N ALA A 177 -4.43 -8.43 13.22
CA ALA A 177 -5.72 -7.80 12.97
C ALA A 177 -5.89 -7.54 11.47
N VAL A 178 -7.14 -7.60 10.99
CA VAL A 178 -7.46 -7.28 9.60
C VAL A 178 -7.95 -5.84 9.50
N HIS A 179 -7.18 -5.01 8.79
CA HIS A 179 -7.63 -3.68 8.39
C HIS A 179 -8.48 -3.79 7.12
N LYS A 180 -9.69 -3.24 7.16
CA LYS A 180 -10.58 -3.15 6.00
C LYS A 180 -10.78 -1.68 5.62
N GLY A 181 -10.42 -1.35 4.40
CA GLY A 181 -10.57 0.01 3.86
C GLY A 181 -9.27 0.60 3.34
N SER A 182 -9.24 1.93 3.23
CA SER A 182 -8.10 2.67 2.67
C SER A 182 -6.80 2.43 3.41
N HIS A 183 -5.71 2.29 2.67
CA HIS A 183 -4.36 2.28 3.27
C HIS A 183 -4.04 3.61 3.99
N ASP A 184 -4.73 4.71 3.67
CA ASP A 184 -4.55 6.00 4.36
C ASP A 184 -4.99 5.95 5.84
N SER A 185 -5.86 4.99 6.20
CA SER A 185 -6.34 4.75 7.57
C SER A 185 -5.70 3.53 8.26
N ILE A 186 -4.71 2.90 7.65
CA ILE A 186 -4.05 1.71 8.21
C ILE A 186 -3.41 2.00 9.59
N GLY A 187 -2.95 3.23 9.79
CA GLY A 187 -2.42 3.72 11.05
C GLY A 187 -3.38 3.55 12.22
N ASP A 188 -4.69 3.71 12.00
CA ASP A 188 -5.69 3.56 13.06
C ASP A 188 -5.69 2.14 13.63
N THR A 189 -5.54 1.13 12.77
CA THR A 189 -5.44 -0.27 13.20
C THR A 189 -4.12 -0.55 13.90
N VAL A 190 -3.02 0.02 13.40
CA VAL A 190 -1.69 -0.10 14.03
C VAL A 190 -1.74 0.51 15.44
N TYR A 191 -2.22 1.74 15.59
CA TYR A 191 -2.34 2.40 16.89
C TYR A 191 -3.29 1.66 17.84
N HIS A 192 -4.38 1.06 17.32
CA HIS A 192 -5.24 0.23 18.15
C HIS A 192 -4.48 -0.96 18.75
N LEU A 193 -3.67 -1.67 17.95
CA LEU A 193 -2.85 -2.79 18.43
C LEU A 193 -1.85 -2.35 19.51
N TYR A 194 -1.12 -1.25 19.28
CA TYR A 194 -0.10 -0.78 20.23
C TYR A 194 -0.69 -0.10 21.47
N GLN A 195 -1.73 0.72 21.34
CA GLN A 195 -2.19 1.61 22.40
C GLN A 195 -3.40 1.07 23.17
N LYS A 196 -4.19 0.17 22.55
CA LYS A 196 -5.38 -0.39 23.20
C LYS A 196 -5.27 -1.87 23.45
N TRP A 197 -4.93 -2.67 22.44
CA TRP A 197 -4.90 -4.11 22.60
C TRP A 197 -3.70 -4.56 23.46
N LEU A 198 -2.49 -4.17 23.11
CA LEU A 198 -1.27 -4.62 23.78
C LEU A 198 -1.25 -4.33 25.30
N PRO A 199 -1.60 -3.12 25.78
CA PRO A 199 -1.63 -2.82 27.20
C PRO A 199 -2.69 -3.62 28.00
N ASN A 200 -3.72 -4.13 27.32
CA ASN A 200 -4.78 -4.94 27.92
C ASN A 200 -4.60 -6.44 27.69
N SER A 201 -3.55 -6.84 26.97
CA SER A 201 -3.13 -8.22 26.80
C SER A 201 -2.02 -8.54 27.81
N GLU A 202 -1.71 -9.81 27.99
CA GLU A 202 -0.56 -10.26 28.79
C GLU A 202 0.69 -10.43 27.91
N GLU A 203 0.68 -9.92 26.68
CA GLU A 203 1.72 -10.13 25.68
C GLU A 203 2.79 -9.02 25.74
N GLU A 204 4.00 -9.36 25.34
CA GLU A 204 5.14 -8.46 25.22
C GLU A 204 5.62 -8.37 23.78
N LEU A 205 6.09 -7.18 23.39
CA LEU A 205 6.66 -6.98 22.05
C LEU A 205 7.93 -7.80 21.84
N ARG A 206 8.05 -8.37 20.66
CA ARG A 206 9.31 -8.90 20.14
C ARG A 206 10.08 -7.79 19.43
N ASP A 207 11.41 -7.88 19.39
CA ASP A 207 12.28 -6.92 18.71
C ASP A 207 12.24 -7.12 17.18
N TYR A 208 11.11 -6.80 16.58
CA TYR A 208 10.88 -6.75 15.16
C TYR A 208 9.71 -5.78 14.88
N PRO A 209 9.77 -4.93 13.83
CA PRO A 209 8.69 -3.98 13.53
C PRO A 209 7.37 -4.69 13.21
N CYS A 210 6.25 -4.00 13.38
CA CYS A 210 4.99 -4.47 12.81
C CYS A 210 5.12 -4.53 11.28
N TYR A 211 4.33 -5.39 10.64
CA TYR A 211 4.33 -5.50 9.19
C TYR A 211 2.94 -5.79 8.65
N PHE A 212 2.76 -5.45 7.39
CA PHE A 212 1.50 -5.56 6.69
C PHE A 212 1.59 -6.65 5.64
N ARG A 213 0.53 -7.46 5.48
CA ARG A 213 0.34 -8.34 4.32
C ARG A 213 -0.86 -7.86 3.54
N TYR A 214 -0.65 -7.42 2.32
CA TYR A 214 -1.70 -6.94 1.43
C TYR A 214 -2.40 -8.13 0.78
N LEU A 215 -3.71 -8.29 1.05
CA LEU A 215 -4.50 -9.41 0.52
C LEU A 215 -5.10 -9.10 -0.86
N ASN A 216 -5.32 -7.85 -1.16
CA ASN A 216 -5.75 -7.34 -2.45
C ASN A 216 -5.21 -5.92 -2.66
N PHE A 217 -5.37 -5.38 -3.85
CA PHE A 217 -4.75 -4.13 -4.23
C PHE A 217 -5.77 -3.11 -4.75
N VAL A 218 -5.41 -1.83 -4.68
CA VAL A 218 -6.22 -0.67 -5.06
C VAL A 218 -6.64 -0.65 -6.54
N HIS A 219 -5.98 -1.41 -7.38
CA HIS A 219 -6.34 -1.58 -8.79
C HIS A 219 -7.32 -2.74 -9.03
N GLU A 220 -7.43 -3.68 -8.09
CA GLU A 220 -8.28 -4.86 -8.20
C GLU A 220 -9.69 -4.62 -7.65
N VAL A 221 -9.78 -3.93 -6.51
CA VAL A 221 -11.02 -3.74 -5.75
C VAL A 221 -11.27 -2.27 -5.43
N ASN A 222 -12.50 -1.96 -4.98
CA ASN A 222 -12.79 -0.63 -4.46
C ASN A 222 -12.07 -0.40 -3.12
N GLU A 223 -11.77 0.84 -2.80
CA GLU A 223 -11.00 1.19 -1.60
C GLU A 223 -11.62 0.66 -0.29
N CYS A 224 -12.96 0.64 -0.19
CA CYS A 224 -13.68 0.08 0.97
C CYS A 224 -13.63 -1.46 1.07
N GLU A 225 -13.15 -2.13 0.03
CA GLU A 225 -12.99 -3.59 -0.06
C GLU A 225 -11.53 -4.02 0.11
N LEU A 226 -10.61 -3.06 0.27
CA LEU A 226 -9.21 -3.37 0.56
C LEU A 226 -9.10 -4.12 1.89
N LEU A 227 -8.27 -5.13 1.88
CA LEU A 227 -7.96 -5.97 3.04
C LEU A 227 -6.46 -6.04 3.23
N THR A 228 -6.03 -5.70 4.43
CA THR A 228 -4.62 -5.76 4.83
C THR A 228 -4.54 -6.42 6.21
N GLU A 229 -3.79 -7.48 6.32
CA GLU A 229 -3.45 -8.06 7.62
C GLU A 229 -2.29 -7.28 8.23
N ILE A 230 -2.44 -6.91 9.49
CA ILE A 230 -1.42 -6.22 10.27
C ILE A 230 -0.94 -7.17 11.33
N TYR A 231 0.35 -7.44 11.33
CA TYR A 231 1.01 -8.34 12.26
C TYR A 231 1.86 -7.52 13.23
N LEU A 232 1.58 -7.64 14.53
CA LEU A 232 2.37 -7.10 15.60
C LEU A 232 3.17 -8.25 16.24
N PRO A 233 4.51 -8.32 16.05
CA PRO A 233 5.32 -9.38 16.62
C PRO A 233 5.33 -9.36 18.13
N ILE A 234 5.04 -10.51 18.76
CA ILE A 234 5.00 -10.71 20.20
C ILE A 234 5.93 -11.88 20.60
N LYS A 235 6.27 -11.95 21.91
CA LYS A 235 7.11 -13.01 22.46
C LYS A 235 6.38 -14.34 22.65
#